data_1c82c4a9b100abf0e55b45270eda95d4
#
_entry.id   1c82c4a9b100abf0e55b45270eda95d4
#
_cell.length_a   1.000
_cell.length_b   1.000
_cell.length_c   1.000
_cell.angle_alpha   90.00
_cell.angle_beta   90.00
_cell.angle_gamma   90.00
#
_symmetry.space_group_name_H-M   'P 1'
#
loop_
_entity.id
_entity.type
_entity.pdbx_description
1 polymer ?
#
loop_
_entity_poly.entity_id
_entity_poly.type
_entity_poly.pdbx_seq_one_letter_code
_entity_poly.pdbx_strand_id
1 'polypeptide(L)'
;GGAQGLSRGMAEGLLENGAEVVLMDLQKEKLEQAVEEYCGKGYKAHGVAGDLSKKAELDRMFDEAMELLGGKLDVMIPAAGIQRRYEPWEFPEEMWNLVINVDLNHVWFMCQRAIQVMRDKDTVGKIINIGSMNSFFGGTTVPAYSAAKGAVTQLSKSIASDCADHSICCNVIAPGYMDTEMCANMSQERKDECTKRIAAGRWG
;
A
#
# COMPACT_ATOMS: atom_id res chain seq x y z
N GLY A 1 -3.58 3.88 4.09
CA GLY A 1 -2.23 4.45 4.12
C GLY A 1 -2.02 5.58 3.12
N GLY A 2 -3.10 6.24 2.61
CA GLY A 2 -3.00 7.26 1.56
C GLY A 2 -2.64 8.66 2.03
N ALA A 3 -2.71 8.93 3.33
CA ALA A 3 -2.56 10.27 3.88
C ALA A 3 -1.10 10.72 4.06
N GLN A 4 -0.12 9.83 3.96
CA GLN A 4 1.28 10.16 4.25
C GLN A 4 2.28 9.26 3.50
N GLY A 5 3.57 9.63 3.55
CA GLY A 5 4.68 8.84 3.03
C GLY A 5 4.58 8.53 1.53
N LEU A 6 5.07 7.37 1.11
CA LEU A 6 5.09 6.95 -0.30
C LEU A 6 3.71 6.92 -0.94
N SER A 7 2.70 6.49 -0.20
CA SER A 7 1.32 6.41 -0.72
C SER A 7 0.78 7.77 -1.11
N ARG A 8 1.06 8.79 -0.28
CA ARG A 8 0.68 10.18 -0.58
C ARG A 8 1.41 10.71 -1.83
N GLY A 9 2.71 10.44 -1.97
CA GLY A 9 3.47 10.83 -3.17
C GLY A 9 2.97 10.15 -4.44
N MET A 10 2.59 8.87 -4.37
CA MET A 10 1.98 8.15 -5.50
C MET A 10 0.63 8.75 -5.88
N ALA A 11 -0.21 9.10 -4.89
CA ALA A 11 -1.49 9.76 -5.13
C ALA A 11 -1.30 11.14 -5.80
N GLU A 12 -0.34 11.94 -5.33
CA GLU A 12 -0.01 13.23 -5.93
C GLU A 12 0.41 13.09 -7.39
N GLY A 13 1.30 12.15 -7.70
CA GLY A 13 1.70 11.88 -9.08
C GLY A 13 0.53 11.48 -10.00
N LEU A 14 -0.46 10.72 -9.49
CA LEU A 14 -1.66 10.40 -10.26
C LEU A 14 -2.56 11.63 -10.47
N LEU A 15 -2.78 12.43 -9.42
CA LEU A 15 -3.56 13.66 -9.47
C LEU A 15 -2.98 14.70 -10.45
N GLU A 16 -1.66 14.88 -10.43
CA GLU A 16 -0.94 15.75 -11.38
C GLU A 16 -1.10 15.32 -12.83
N ASN A 17 -1.33 14.04 -13.07
CA ASN A 17 -1.61 13.48 -14.39
C ASN A 17 -3.11 13.37 -14.71
N GLY A 18 -3.96 14.06 -13.95
CA GLY A 18 -5.39 14.21 -14.24
C GLY A 18 -6.28 13.05 -13.76
N ALA A 19 -5.76 12.17 -12.92
CA ALA A 19 -6.60 11.13 -12.30
C ALA A 19 -7.53 11.73 -11.24
N GLU A 20 -8.68 11.09 -11.05
CA GLU A 20 -9.51 11.24 -9.86
C GLU A 20 -9.11 10.17 -8.86
N VAL A 21 -8.79 10.53 -7.61
CA VAL A 21 -8.18 9.64 -6.64
C VAL A 21 -8.99 9.57 -5.36
N VAL A 22 -9.25 8.35 -4.88
CA VAL A 22 -9.77 8.12 -3.53
C VAL A 22 -8.63 7.62 -2.64
N LEU A 23 -8.32 8.40 -1.62
CA LEU A 23 -7.36 8.06 -0.56
C LEU A 23 -8.06 7.29 0.55
N MET A 24 -7.44 6.22 1.03
CA MET A 24 -7.92 5.46 2.19
C MET A 24 -6.90 5.49 3.31
N ASP A 25 -7.30 5.85 4.52
CA ASP A 25 -6.41 5.87 5.69
C ASP A 25 -7.14 5.58 7.00
N LEU A 26 -6.40 5.07 7.99
CA LEU A 26 -6.88 4.91 9.36
C LEU A 26 -6.96 6.26 10.09
N GLN A 27 -6.06 7.19 9.77
CA GLN A 27 -5.90 8.48 10.43
C GLN A 27 -6.79 9.53 9.75
N LYS A 28 -8.03 9.64 10.22
CA LYS A 28 -9.07 10.46 9.62
C LYS A 28 -8.64 11.93 9.43
N GLU A 29 -8.07 12.54 10.48
CA GLU A 29 -7.68 13.96 10.45
C GLU A 29 -6.59 14.24 9.41
N LYS A 30 -5.58 13.36 9.30
CA LYS A 30 -4.53 13.49 8.28
C LYS A 30 -5.07 13.26 6.88
N LEU A 31 -6.02 12.35 6.74
CA LEU A 31 -6.68 12.07 5.47
C LEU A 31 -7.47 13.29 4.99
N GLU A 32 -8.27 13.89 5.87
CA GLU A 32 -9.05 15.09 5.57
C GLU A 32 -8.15 16.26 5.16
N GLN A 33 -7.04 16.49 5.89
CA GLN A 33 -6.05 17.50 5.55
C GLN A 33 -5.42 17.27 4.16
N ALA A 34 -5.05 16.02 3.84
CA ALA A 34 -4.47 15.69 2.54
C ALA A 34 -5.47 15.92 1.39
N VAL A 35 -6.74 15.54 1.59
CA VAL A 35 -7.81 15.76 0.60
C VAL A 35 -8.07 17.25 0.40
N GLU A 36 -8.18 18.02 1.49
CA GLU A 36 -8.36 19.47 1.42
C GLU A 36 -7.23 20.17 0.66
N GLU A 37 -5.98 19.79 0.93
CA GLU A 37 -4.82 20.31 0.22
C GLU A 37 -4.88 20.01 -1.28
N TYR A 38 -5.23 18.78 -1.67
CA TYR A 38 -5.33 18.40 -3.07
C TYR A 38 -6.50 19.10 -3.77
N CYS A 39 -7.66 19.18 -3.13
CA CYS A 39 -8.81 19.93 -3.65
C CYS A 39 -8.51 21.42 -3.79
N GLY A 40 -7.77 22.01 -2.84
CA GLY A 40 -7.29 23.39 -2.89
C GLY A 40 -6.35 23.68 -4.05
N LYS A 41 -5.63 22.68 -4.53
CA LYS A 41 -4.81 22.74 -5.76
C LYS A 41 -5.63 22.51 -7.05
N GLY A 42 -6.94 22.26 -6.94
CA GLY A 42 -7.83 21.99 -8.06
C GLY A 42 -7.86 20.54 -8.53
N TYR A 43 -7.30 19.60 -7.77
CA TYR A 43 -7.34 18.16 -8.06
C TYR A 43 -8.64 17.51 -7.60
N LYS A 44 -9.02 16.42 -8.24
CA LYS A 44 -10.17 15.59 -7.85
C LYS A 44 -9.71 14.52 -6.86
N ALA A 45 -9.79 14.82 -5.58
CA ALA A 45 -9.40 13.91 -4.50
C ALA A 45 -10.54 13.71 -3.52
N HIS A 46 -10.69 12.47 -3.04
CA HIS A 46 -11.66 12.06 -2.04
C HIS A 46 -10.96 11.28 -0.94
N GLY A 47 -11.59 11.16 0.22
CA GLY A 47 -11.05 10.45 1.35
C GLY A 47 -12.07 9.50 1.98
N VAL A 48 -11.64 8.27 2.27
CA VAL A 48 -12.44 7.27 3.01
C VAL A 48 -11.63 6.77 4.20
N ALA A 49 -12.08 7.11 5.41
CA ALA A 49 -11.41 6.71 6.64
C ALA A 49 -11.90 5.34 7.14
N GLY A 50 -10.97 4.51 7.65
CA GLY A 50 -11.29 3.22 8.27
C GLY A 50 -10.08 2.32 8.45
N ASP A 51 -10.31 1.18 9.08
CA ASP A 51 -9.30 0.20 9.45
C ASP A 51 -9.28 -0.98 8.47
N LEU A 52 -8.31 -0.96 7.54
CA LEU A 52 -8.13 -2.00 6.52
C LEU A 52 -7.71 -3.37 7.10
N SER A 53 -7.31 -3.45 8.38
CA SER A 53 -7.06 -4.73 9.05
C SER A 53 -8.34 -5.53 9.31
N LYS A 54 -9.49 -4.88 9.25
CA LYS A 54 -10.81 -5.46 9.50
C LYS A 54 -11.56 -5.64 8.19
N LYS A 55 -11.86 -6.89 7.83
CA LYS A 55 -12.50 -7.22 6.54
C LYS A 55 -13.80 -6.45 6.28
N ALA A 56 -14.68 -6.31 7.29
CA ALA A 56 -15.93 -5.59 7.13
C ALA A 56 -15.73 -4.08 6.86
N GLU A 57 -14.74 -3.46 7.53
CA GLU A 57 -14.36 -2.07 7.27
C GLU A 57 -13.75 -1.90 5.88
N LEU A 58 -12.89 -2.85 5.47
CA LEU A 58 -12.30 -2.86 4.13
C LEU A 58 -13.40 -2.89 3.06
N ASP A 59 -14.40 -3.77 3.21
CA ASP A 59 -15.49 -3.87 2.25
C ASP A 59 -16.29 -2.56 2.19
N ARG A 60 -16.68 -2.00 3.34
CA ARG A 60 -17.34 -0.69 3.40
C ARG A 60 -16.53 0.40 2.71
N MET A 61 -15.23 0.49 3.03
CA MET A 61 -14.36 1.50 2.44
C MET A 61 -14.22 1.35 0.93
N PHE A 62 -14.16 0.12 0.45
CA PHE A 62 -14.10 -0.16 -0.98
C PHE A 62 -15.39 0.26 -1.69
N ASP A 63 -16.56 -0.09 -1.12
CA ASP A 63 -17.86 0.26 -1.69
C ASP A 63 -18.05 1.78 -1.73
N GLU A 64 -17.73 2.49 -0.65
CA GLU A 64 -17.77 3.96 -0.59
C GLU A 64 -16.81 4.61 -1.61
N ALA A 65 -15.62 4.06 -1.79
CA ALA A 65 -14.69 4.55 -2.81
C ALA A 65 -15.24 4.34 -4.23
N MET A 66 -15.90 3.22 -4.48
CA MET A 66 -16.52 2.94 -5.78
C MET A 66 -17.69 3.88 -6.06
N GLU A 67 -18.49 4.24 -5.05
CA GLU A 67 -19.54 5.26 -5.19
C GLU A 67 -18.94 6.63 -5.56
N LEU A 68 -17.88 7.05 -4.88
CA LEU A 68 -17.17 8.31 -5.16
C LEU A 68 -16.57 8.36 -6.58
N LEU A 69 -16.11 7.22 -7.09
CA LEU A 69 -15.56 7.08 -8.45
C LEU A 69 -16.62 6.78 -9.52
N GLY A 70 -17.91 6.84 -9.20
CA GLY A 70 -18.99 6.55 -10.16
C GLY A 70 -18.96 5.10 -10.67
N GLY A 71 -18.44 4.16 -9.90
CA GLY A 71 -18.39 2.73 -10.22
C GLY A 71 -17.30 2.34 -11.22
N LYS A 72 -16.33 3.21 -11.53
CA LYS A 72 -15.20 2.92 -12.42
C LYS A 72 -13.88 2.87 -11.65
N LEU A 73 -13.05 1.89 -11.95
CA LEU A 73 -11.73 1.73 -11.35
C LEU A 73 -10.70 1.36 -12.41
N ASP A 74 -9.76 2.26 -12.67
CA ASP A 74 -8.68 2.05 -13.64
C ASP A 74 -7.38 1.58 -12.95
N VAL A 75 -7.11 2.09 -11.75
CA VAL A 75 -5.86 1.82 -11.01
C VAL A 75 -6.16 1.49 -9.55
N MET A 76 -5.58 0.40 -9.04
CA MET A 76 -5.59 0.04 -7.62
C MET A 76 -4.17 -0.02 -7.08
N ILE A 77 -3.93 0.69 -5.96
CA ILE A 77 -2.64 0.69 -5.25
C ILE A 77 -2.88 0.39 -3.78
N PRO A 78 -2.89 -0.89 -3.34
CA PRO A 78 -2.99 -1.26 -1.94
C PRO A 78 -1.66 -1.00 -1.23
N ALA A 79 -1.47 0.21 -0.71
CA ALA A 79 -0.19 0.69 -0.21
C ALA A 79 -0.11 0.81 1.33
N ALA A 80 -1.19 0.51 2.06
CA ALA A 80 -1.15 0.47 3.52
C ALA A 80 -0.18 -0.61 4.00
N GLY A 81 0.59 -0.30 5.01
CA GLY A 81 1.55 -1.25 5.58
C GLY A 81 2.05 -0.78 6.93
N ILE A 82 2.42 -1.73 7.77
CA ILE A 82 2.96 -1.51 9.10
C ILE A 82 4.17 -2.40 9.33
N GLN A 83 5.02 -2.00 10.25
CA GLN A 83 6.14 -2.81 10.68
C GLN A 83 6.13 -2.97 12.21
N ARG A 84 6.39 -4.19 12.69
CA ARG A 84 6.60 -4.51 14.10
C ARG A 84 7.93 -5.21 14.25
N ARG A 85 8.71 -4.82 15.28
CA ARG A 85 10.06 -5.32 15.52
C ARG A 85 10.11 -6.05 16.84
N TYR A 86 10.45 -7.31 16.80
CA TYR A 86 10.70 -8.18 17.93
C TYR A 86 11.75 -9.22 17.54
N GLU A 87 12.47 -9.74 18.50
CA GLU A 87 13.31 -10.90 18.25
C GLU A 87 12.45 -12.11 17.85
N PRO A 88 12.89 -12.96 16.91
CA PRO A 88 12.05 -14.03 16.38
C PRO A 88 11.46 -14.98 17.44
N TRP A 89 12.20 -15.22 18.54
CA TRP A 89 11.77 -16.09 19.64
C TRP A 89 10.83 -15.42 20.64
N GLU A 90 10.62 -14.11 20.55
CA GLU A 90 9.74 -13.29 21.41
C GLU A 90 8.65 -12.59 20.62
N PHE A 91 8.51 -12.90 19.32
CA PHE A 91 7.56 -12.18 18.46
C PHE A 91 6.12 -12.51 18.87
N PRO A 92 5.33 -11.54 19.40
CA PRO A 92 3.97 -11.81 19.85
C PRO A 92 3.06 -12.25 18.71
N GLU A 93 2.23 -13.26 18.95
CA GLU A 93 1.28 -13.77 17.97
C GLU A 93 0.32 -12.69 17.47
N GLU A 94 -0.17 -11.84 18.38
CA GLU A 94 -1.07 -10.75 17.98
C GLU A 94 -0.41 -9.73 17.03
N MET A 95 0.89 -9.45 17.25
CA MET A 95 1.65 -8.55 16.39
C MET A 95 1.96 -9.20 15.03
N TRP A 96 2.21 -10.51 15.02
CA TRP A 96 2.30 -11.27 13.79
C TRP A 96 0.99 -11.17 12.98
N ASN A 97 -0.13 -11.50 13.60
CA ASN A 97 -1.45 -11.48 12.97
C ASN A 97 -1.83 -10.07 12.48
N LEU A 98 -1.51 -9.03 13.26
CA LEU A 98 -1.75 -7.65 12.86
C LEU A 98 -0.96 -7.29 11.59
N VAL A 99 0.33 -7.61 11.52
CA VAL A 99 1.16 -7.35 10.34
C VAL A 99 0.64 -8.13 9.13
N ILE A 100 0.35 -9.41 9.28
CA ILE A 100 -0.20 -10.24 8.19
C ILE A 100 -1.54 -9.68 7.71
N ASN A 101 -2.41 -9.26 8.61
CA ASN A 101 -3.71 -8.67 8.21
C ASN A 101 -3.54 -7.37 7.43
N VAL A 102 -2.64 -6.47 7.89
CA VAL A 102 -2.43 -5.18 7.22
C VAL A 102 -1.57 -5.30 5.96
N ASP A 103 -0.50 -6.10 5.96
CA ASP A 103 0.49 -6.09 4.89
C ASP A 103 0.26 -7.16 3.80
N LEU A 104 -0.62 -8.13 4.07
CA LEU A 104 -0.94 -9.22 3.13
C LEU A 104 -2.44 -9.40 2.89
N ASN A 105 -3.23 -9.65 3.95
CA ASN A 105 -4.64 -10.00 3.76
C ASN A 105 -5.43 -8.86 3.13
N HIS A 106 -5.23 -7.61 3.60
CA HIS A 106 -5.90 -6.46 2.98
C HIS A 106 -5.48 -6.28 1.52
N VAL A 107 -4.20 -6.51 1.19
CA VAL A 107 -3.70 -6.40 -0.20
C VAL A 107 -4.46 -7.38 -1.09
N TRP A 108 -4.58 -8.64 -0.66
CA TRP A 108 -5.34 -9.64 -1.39
C TRP A 108 -6.80 -9.25 -1.60
N PHE A 109 -7.49 -8.86 -0.52
CA PHE A 109 -8.93 -8.53 -0.62
C PHE A 109 -9.19 -7.28 -1.46
N MET A 110 -8.32 -6.26 -1.38
CA MET A 110 -8.41 -5.08 -2.25
C MET A 110 -8.15 -5.44 -3.72
N CYS A 111 -7.14 -6.27 -4.01
CA CYS A 111 -6.90 -6.77 -5.36
C CYS A 111 -8.09 -7.58 -5.89
N GLN A 112 -8.65 -8.48 -5.09
CA GLN A 112 -9.80 -9.30 -5.48
C GLN A 112 -11.01 -8.43 -5.86
N ARG A 113 -11.34 -7.43 -5.04
CA ARG A 113 -12.42 -6.48 -5.31
C ARG A 113 -12.15 -5.66 -6.56
N ALA A 114 -10.92 -5.17 -6.73
CA ALA A 114 -10.51 -4.41 -7.90
C ALA A 114 -10.65 -5.25 -9.19
N ILE A 115 -10.17 -6.49 -9.18
CA ILE A 115 -10.27 -7.41 -10.32
C ILE A 115 -11.74 -7.65 -10.71
N GLN A 116 -12.62 -7.85 -9.73
CA GLN A 116 -14.07 -8.02 -10.00
C GLN A 116 -14.63 -6.81 -10.75
N VAL A 117 -14.39 -5.59 -10.24
CA VAL A 117 -14.87 -4.35 -10.88
C VAL A 117 -14.26 -4.15 -12.28
N MET A 118 -12.94 -4.31 -12.41
CA MET A 118 -12.25 -4.12 -13.69
C MET A 118 -12.73 -5.09 -14.76
N ARG A 119 -12.92 -6.37 -14.39
CA ARG A 119 -13.44 -7.41 -15.28
C ARG A 119 -14.89 -7.15 -15.68
N ASP A 120 -15.76 -6.82 -14.71
CA ASP A 120 -17.19 -6.62 -14.96
C ASP A 120 -17.47 -5.37 -15.80
N LYS A 121 -16.54 -4.41 -15.82
CA LYS A 121 -16.61 -3.18 -16.61
C LYS A 121 -15.74 -3.22 -17.87
N ASP A 122 -15.08 -4.34 -18.16
CA ASP A 122 -14.14 -4.50 -19.28
C ASP A 122 -13.07 -3.38 -19.31
N THR A 123 -12.56 -3.04 -18.12
CA THR A 123 -11.58 -1.97 -17.93
C THR A 123 -10.17 -2.52 -18.13
N VAL A 124 -9.33 -1.79 -18.88
CA VAL A 124 -7.88 -2.04 -18.94
C VAL A 124 -7.26 -1.65 -17.59
N GLY A 125 -7.30 -2.58 -16.64
CA GLY A 125 -6.99 -2.35 -15.24
C GLY A 125 -5.49 -2.39 -14.94
N LYS A 126 -5.09 -1.63 -13.93
CA LYS A 126 -3.72 -1.64 -13.37
C LYS A 126 -3.75 -1.86 -11.87
N ILE A 127 -3.07 -2.89 -11.40
CA ILE A 127 -2.85 -3.15 -9.98
C ILE A 127 -1.36 -2.97 -9.70
N ILE A 128 -1.02 -2.12 -8.74
CA ILE A 128 0.36 -1.84 -8.34
C ILE A 128 0.49 -2.14 -6.86
N ASN A 129 1.01 -3.31 -6.54
CA ASN A 129 1.24 -3.71 -5.16
C ASN A 129 2.57 -3.15 -4.64
N ILE A 130 2.62 -2.89 -3.34
CA ILE A 130 3.82 -2.36 -2.70
C ILE A 130 4.52 -3.48 -1.93
N GLY A 131 5.58 -3.98 -2.56
CA GLY A 131 6.55 -4.87 -1.95
C GLY A 131 7.54 -4.11 -1.05
N SER A 132 8.71 -4.65 -0.94
CA SER A 132 9.84 -4.07 -0.18
C SER A 132 11.13 -4.74 -0.67
N MET A 133 12.29 -4.15 -0.35
CA MET A 133 13.54 -4.90 -0.40
C MET A 133 13.45 -6.22 0.39
N ASN A 134 12.64 -6.24 1.46
CA ASN A 134 12.39 -7.44 2.26
C ASN A 134 11.52 -8.50 1.53
N SER A 135 11.04 -8.21 0.33
CA SER A 135 10.48 -9.23 -0.56
C SER A 135 11.55 -10.20 -1.09
N PHE A 136 12.81 -9.79 -1.07
CA PHE A 136 13.95 -10.53 -1.62
C PHE A 136 15.01 -10.87 -0.55
N PHE A 137 15.11 -10.04 0.50
CA PHE A 137 16.07 -10.21 1.58
C PHE A 137 15.34 -10.27 2.92
N GLY A 138 15.75 -11.16 3.81
CA GLY A 138 15.22 -11.17 5.17
C GLY A 138 15.61 -9.91 5.94
N GLY A 139 14.67 -9.31 6.63
CA GLY A 139 14.92 -8.19 7.54
C GLY A 139 15.12 -8.66 8.98
N THR A 140 16.11 -8.10 9.68
CA THR A 140 16.35 -8.40 11.10
C THR A 140 15.21 -7.90 11.96
N THR A 141 14.68 -8.72 12.86
CA THR A 141 13.59 -8.42 13.81
C THR A 141 12.22 -8.12 13.18
N VAL A 142 12.03 -8.40 11.90
CA VAL A 142 10.77 -8.14 11.16
C VAL A 142 10.27 -9.36 10.39
N PRO A 143 10.17 -10.55 11.01
CA PRO A 143 9.82 -11.78 10.30
C PRO A 143 8.42 -11.70 9.64
N ALA A 144 7.41 -11.16 10.34
CA ALA A 144 6.06 -11.01 9.81
C ALA A 144 6.01 -10.09 8.59
N TYR A 145 6.70 -8.94 8.65
CA TYR A 145 6.79 -8.01 7.53
C TYR A 145 7.51 -8.62 6.33
N SER A 146 8.63 -9.32 6.55
CA SER A 146 9.37 -10.01 5.48
C SER A 146 8.52 -11.09 4.82
N ALA A 147 7.80 -11.89 5.62
CA ALA A 147 6.87 -12.90 5.12
C ALA A 147 5.75 -12.26 4.27
N ALA A 148 5.10 -11.21 4.79
CA ALA A 148 4.03 -10.51 4.08
C ALA A 148 4.51 -9.91 2.75
N LYS A 149 5.64 -9.19 2.74
CA LYS A 149 6.17 -8.54 1.53
C LYS A 149 6.71 -9.55 0.50
N GLY A 150 7.26 -10.68 0.95
CA GLY A 150 7.57 -11.83 0.08
C GLY A 150 6.31 -12.41 -0.55
N ALA A 151 5.28 -12.66 0.26
CA ALA A 151 3.99 -13.18 -0.20
C ALA A 151 3.30 -12.24 -1.19
N VAL A 152 3.26 -10.91 -0.94
CA VAL A 152 2.71 -9.91 -1.86
C VAL A 152 3.39 -9.96 -3.22
N THR A 153 4.71 -10.13 -3.25
CA THR A 153 5.46 -10.22 -4.51
C THR A 153 5.06 -11.47 -5.31
N GLN A 154 4.88 -12.60 -4.64
CA GLN A 154 4.46 -13.85 -5.29
C GLN A 154 2.98 -13.82 -5.69
N LEU A 155 2.11 -13.28 -4.82
CA LEU A 155 0.69 -13.03 -5.11
C LEU A 155 0.50 -12.21 -6.37
N SER A 156 1.29 -11.15 -6.54
CA SER A 156 1.19 -10.27 -7.71
C SER A 156 1.52 -10.98 -9.02
N LYS A 157 2.47 -11.92 -8.99
CA LYS A 157 2.77 -12.76 -10.17
C LYS A 157 1.62 -13.70 -10.52
N SER A 158 0.98 -14.29 -9.51
CA SER A 158 -0.22 -15.12 -9.71
C SER A 158 -1.34 -14.30 -10.33
N ILE A 159 -1.68 -13.15 -9.74
CA ILE A 159 -2.70 -12.24 -10.28
C ILE A 159 -2.39 -11.85 -11.73
N ALA A 160 -1.13 -11.50 -12.03
CA ALA A 160 -0.73 -11.12 -13.38
C ALA A 160 -0.95 -12.24 -14.39
N SER A 161 -0.69 -13.49 -14.00
CA SER A 161 -0.92 -14.66 -14.85
C SER A 161 -2.40 -14.94 -15.05
N ASP A 162 -3.19 -14.89 -13.97
CA ASP A 162 -4.62 -15.23 -13.99
C ASP A 162 -5.47 -14.15 -14.68
N CYS A 163 -5.02 -12.90 -14.70
CA CYS A 163 -5.77 -11.76 -15.21
C CYS A 163 -5.30 -11.24 -16.58
N ALA A 164 -4.32 -11.89 -17.20
CA ALA A 164 -3.73 -11.45 -18.47
C ALA A 164 -4.78 -11.34 -19.58
N ASP A 165 -5.66 -12.34 -19.71
CA ASP A 165 -6.71 -12.39 -20.75
C ASP A 165 -7.82 -11.35 -20.52
N HIS A 166 -7.87 -10.72 -19.34
CA HIS A 166 -8.82 -9.66 -18.99
C HIS A 166 -8.23 -8.25 -19.12
N SER A 167 -7.07 -8.09 -19.75
CA SER A 167 -6.37 -6.81 -19.88
C SER A 167 -6.06 -6.11 -18.53
N ILE A 168 -5.93 -6.88 -17.44
CA ILE A 168 -5.58 -6.40 -16.11
C ILE A 168 -4.11 -6.72 -15.86
N CYS A 169 -3.29 -5.68 -15.70
CA CYS A 169 -1.88 -5.83 -15.38
C CYS A 169 -1.65 -5.70 -13.86
N CYS A 170 -0.93 -6.64 -13.28
CA CYS A 170 -0.52 -6.57 -11.88
C CYS A 170 1.01 -6.52 -11.77
N ASN A 171 1.53 -5.49 -11.12
CA ASN A 171 2.96 -5.28 -10.92
C ASN A 171 3.28 -4.96 -9.46
N VAL A 172 4.57 -5.03 -9.10
CA VAL A 172 5.07 -4.72 -7.75
C VAL A 172 6.13 -3.64 -7.85
N ILE A 173 5.99 -2.62 -6.99
CA ILE A 173 7.08 -1.70 -6.68
C ILE A 173 7.68 -2.17 -5.36
N ALA A 174 8.98 -2.42 -5.33
CA ALA A 174 9.71 -2.87 -4.15
C ALA A 174 10.70 -1.77 -3.68
N PRO A 175 10.23 -0.80 -2.87
CA PRO A 175 11.09 0.29 -2.39
C PRO A 175 12.22 -0.22 -1.51
N GLY A 176 13.36 0.49 -1.54
CA GLY A 176 14.44 0.33 -0.58
C GLY A 176 14.21 1.17 0.67
N TYR A 177 15.29 1.72 1.21
CA TYR A 177 15.18 2.66 2.32
C TYR A 177 14.70 4.02 1.81
N MET A 178 13.52 4.42 2.30
CA MET A 178 12.88 5.70 1.99
C MET A 178 12.74 6.51 3.27
N ASP A 179 13.06 7.79 3.23
CA ASP A 179 12.96 8.68 4.40
C ASP A 179 11.50 9.13 4.59
N THR A 180 10.76 8.32 5.32
CA THR A 180 9.33 8.51 5.60
C THR A 180 9.06 8.41 7.09
N GLU A 181 7.83 8.73 7.51
CA GLU A 181 7.39 8.63 8.92
C GLU A 181 7.59 7.20 9.50
N MET A 182 7.58 6.16 8.66
CA MET A 182 7.86 4.79 9.11
C MET A 182 9.27 4.65 9.69
N CYS A 183 10.22 5.49 9.25
CA CYS A 183 11.61 5.52 9.70
C CYS A 183 11.92 6.65 10.68
N ALA A 184 10.94 7.49 11.06
CA ALA A 184 11.14 8.67 11.89
C ALA A 184 11.76 8.35 13.26
N ASN A 185 11.38 7.22 13.86
CA ASN A 185 11.86 6.79 15.18
C ASN A 185 13.12 5.90 15.12
N MET A 186 13.77 5.79 13.96
CA MET A 186 15.01 5.04 13.82
C MET A 186 16.18 5.82 14.40
N SER A 187 17.05 5.16 15.21
CA SER A 187 18.26 5.79 15.72
C SER A 187 19.21 6.22 14.60
N GLN A 188 20.01 7.25 14.84
CA GLN A 188 20.98 7.74 13.84
C GLN A 188 21.99 6.63 13.48
N GLU A 189 22.46 5.87 14.47
CA GLU A 189 23.37 4.73 14.26
C GLU A 189 22.78 3.72 13.27
N ARG A 190 21.48 3.39 13.44
CA ARG A 190 20.78 2.48 12.53
C ARG A 190 20.58 3.08 11.15
N LYS A 191 20.29 4.38 11.05
CA LYS A 191 20.23 5.07 9.76
C LYS A 191 21.56 5.01 9.02
N ASP A 192 22.66 5.23 9.72
CA ASP A 192 24.03 5.18 9.16
C ASP A 192 24.39 3.76 8.67
N GLU A 193 24.05 2.73 9.44
CA GLU A 193 24.22 1.33 9.03
C GLU A 193 23.42 1.01 7.74
N CYS A 194 22.17 1.46 7.67
CA CYS A 194 21.33 1.28 6.49
C CYS A 194 21.92 2.01 5.30
N THR A 195 22.36 3.26 5.48
CA THR A 195 22.96 4.08 4.42
C THR A 195 24.19 3.43 3.82
N LYS A 196 25.02 2.78 4.63
CA LYS A 196 26.21 2.02 4.15
C LYS A 196 25.86 0.85 3.21
N ARG A 197 24.63 0.35 3.28
CA ARG A 197 24.13 -0.75 2.43
C ARG A 197 23.47 -0.25 1.14
N ILE A 198 23.23 1.04 1.02
CA ILE A 198 22.60 1.65 -0.16
C ILE A 198 23.70 2.02 -1.15
N ALA A 199 23.70 1.42 -2.33
CA ALA A 199 24.72 1.68 -3.35
C ALA A 199 24.79 3.17 -3.76
N ALA A 200 23.66 3.89 -3.74
CA ALA A 200 23.59 5.32 -4.02
C ALA A 200 24.12 6.20 -2.86
N GLY A 201 24.46 5.63 -1.70
CA GLY A 201 24.93 6.33 -0.51
C GLY A 201 23.91 7.28 0.14
N ARG A 202 22.65 7.22 -0.26
CA ARG A 202 21.56 8.05 0.27
C ARG A 202 20.22 7.31 0.25
N TRP A 203 19.34 7.72 1.11
CA TRP A 203 17.94 7.31 1.12
C TRP A 203 17.15 7.94 -0.05
N GLY A 204 16.05 7.32 -0.42
CA GLY A 204 15.11 7.87 -1.39
C GLY A 204 14.11 8.83 -0.75
#